data_c6a792d3fbb6919328de76c2ec1fe73b
#
_entry.id   c6a792d3fbb6919328de76c2ec1fe73b
#
_cell.length_a   1.000
_cell.length_b   1.000
_cell.length_c   1.000
_cell.angle_alpha   90.00
_cell.angle_beta   90.00
_cell.angle_gamma   90.00
#
_symmetry.space_group_name_H-M   'P 1'
#
loop_
_entity.id
_entity.type
_entity.pdbx_description
1 polymer ?
#
loop_
_entity_poly.entity_id
_entity_poly.type
_entity_poly.pdbx_seq_one_letter_code
_entity_poly.pdbx_strand_id
1 'polypeptide(L)'
;MKLRRKSPNNATTPGWRSEQADLFGFGVLIAAARGADEVARLAMMVLDDPDRTFASSALVRLEILPKALRHHRESEARFYETFFQSVSVWASIGDPLAEEAFLQARNFDLHAMDALHIAAALSVGAVEFITTEKAEKPINKLTTISVRTIHPISQ
;
A
#
# COMPACT_ATOMS: atom_id res chain seq x y z
N MET A 1 -13.08 4.47 -10.01
CA MET A 1 -11.61 4.53 -10.18
C MET A 1 -11.27 4.19 -11.61
N LYS A 2 -10.80 5.15 -12.38
CA LYS A 2 -10.25 4.92 -13.72
C LYS A 2 -8.74 4.72 -13.59
N LEU A 3 -8.31 3.52 -13.22
CA LEU A 3 -6.91 3.14 -13.37
C LEU A 3 -6.60 3.08 -14.86
N ARG A 4 -5.94 4.10 -15.38
CA ARG A 4 -5.48 4.12 -16.78
C ARG A 4 -4.47 2.99 -16.97
N ARG A 5 -4.78 2.06 -17.86
CA ARG A 5 -3.75 1.18 -18.44
C ARG A 5 -2.71 2.09 -19.11
N LYS A 6 -1.45 2.04 -18.65
CA LYS A 6 -0.35 2.62 -19.39
C LYS A 6 -0.28 1.92 -20.75
N SER A 7 -0.57 2.64 -21.82
CA SER A 7 -0.25 2.18 -23.18
C SER A 7 1.26 2.04 -23.31
N PRO A 8 1.75 0.99 -24.01
CA PRO A 8 3.16 0.88 -24.31
C PRO A 8 3.49 1.83 -25.46
N ASN A 9 3.82 3.08 -25.20
CA ASN A 9 4.39 3.95 -26.21
C ASN A 9 5.40 4.91 -25.62
N ASN A 10 6.66 4.58 -25.94
CA ASN A 10 7.78 5.48 -26.25
C ASN A 10 7.61 6.94 -25.84
N ALA A 11 8.09 7.24 -24.65
CA ALA A 11 8.72 8.52 -24.36
C ALA A 11 10.01 8.18 -23.62
N THR A 12 11.14 8.49 -24.20
CA THR A 12 12.47 8.46 -23.62
C THR A 12 12.48 9.29 -22.33
N THR A 13 12.17 8.60 -21.23
CA THR A 13 12.45 9.12 -19.89
C THR A 13 13.95 9.00 -19.68
N PRO A 14 14.66 10.03 -19.16
CA PRO A 14 16.08 9.92 -18.84
C PRO A 14 16.26 8.76 -17.86
N GLY A 15 17.13 7.81 -18.20
CA GLY A 15 17.31 6.52 -17.54
C GLY A 15 17.91 6.53 -16.13
N TRP A 16 17.49 7.46 -15.26
CA TRP A 16 17.99 7.55 -13.88
C TRP A 16 16.89 7.79 -12.81
N ARG A 17 15.64 7.94 -13.19
CA ARG A 17 14.53 7.77 -12.24
C ARG A 17 14.20 6.29 -12.20
N SER A 18 14.77 5.56 -11.26
CA SER A 18 14.18 4.30 -10.81
C SER A 18 12.69 4.59 -10.53
N GLU A 19 11.79 3.83 -11.17
CA GLU A 19 10.36 3.93 -10.88
C GLU A 19 10.20 3.57 -9.40
N GLN A 20 10.14 4.60 -8.57
CA GLN A 20 9.98 4.45 -7.13
C GLN A 20 8.49 4.20 -6.91
N ALA A 21 8.18 3.08 -6.30
CA ALA A 21 6.81 2.68 -6.01
C ALA A 21 6.47 2.94 -4.55
N ASP A 22 5.22 3.27 -4.29
CA ASP A 22 4.66 3.38 -2.94
C ASP A 22 3.96 2.09 -2.58
N LEU A 23 4.07 1.66 -1.33
CA LEU A 23 3.32 0.54 -0.80
C LEU A 23 2.19 1.04 0.12
N PHE A 24 1.01 0.49 -0.10
CA PHE A 24 -0.19 0.87 0.64
C PHE A 24 -0.53 -0.17 1.69
N GLY A 25 -0.81 0.29 2.91
CA GLY A 25 -1.49 -0.51 3.90
C GLY A 25 -2.90 -0.89 3.43
N PHE A 26 -3.39 -2.05 3.84
CA PHE A 26 -4.70 -2.56 3.43
C PHE A 26 -5.85 -1.59 3.78
N GLY A 27 -5.73 -0.82 4.85
CA GLY A 27 -6.72 0.17 5.26
C GLY A 27 -6.99 1.24 4.22
N VAL A 28 -5.98 1.66 3.44
CA VAL A 28 -6.13 2.64 2.34
C VAL A 28 -7.05 2.07 1.25
N LEU A 29 -6.84 0.82 0.87
CA LEU A 29 -7.63 0.15 -0.16
C LEU A 29 -9.08 -0.09 0.31
N ILE A 30 -9.27 -0.47 1.58
CA ILE A 30 -10.60 -0.62 2.17
C ILE A 30 -11.33 0.73 2.21
N ALA A 31 -10.68 1.79 2.66
CA ALA A 31 -11.27 3.12 2.70
C ALA A 31 -11.71 3.59 1.31
N ALA A 32 -10.84 3.41 0.30
CA ALA A 32 -11.17 3.77 -1.08
C ALA A 32 -12.33 2.96 -1.65
N ALA A 33 -12.40 1.66 -1.33
CA ALA A 33 -13.43 0.77 -1.88
C ALA A 33 -14.81 0.94 -1.23
N ARG A 34 -14.85 1.25 0.07
CA ARG A 34 -16.10 1.25 0.86
C ARG A 34 -16.55 2.61 1.33
N GLY A 35 -15.60 3.53 1.50
CA GLY A 35 -15.85 4.76 2.23
C GLY A 35 -16.56 5.81 1.40
N ALA A 36 -17.29 6.67 2.13
CA ALA A 36 -17.87 7.90 1.60
C ALA A 36 -17.46 9.12 2.45
N ASP A 37 -16.44 8.96 3.28
CA ASP A 37 -15.92 9.96 4.21
C ASP A 37 -14.63 10.62 3.68
N GLU A 38 -14.05 11.46 4.50
CA GLU A 38 -12.81 12.19 4.17
C GLU A 38 -11.61 11.25 3.97
N VAL A 39 -11.52 10.15 4.73
CA VAL A 39 -10.46 9.15 4.56
C VAL A 39 -10.56 8.49 3.18
N ALA A 40 -11.78 8.13 2.77
CA ALA A 40 -12.04 7.57 1.45
C ALA A 40 -11.65 8.54 0.33
N ARG A 41 -11.98 9.82 0.48
CA ARG A 41 -11.61 10.86 -0.48
C ARG A 41 -10.07 10.99 -0.60
N LEU A 42 -9.37 11.02 0.53
CA LEU A 42 -7.91 11.09 0.56
C LEU A 42 -7.27 9.83 -0.02
N ALA A 43 -7.83 8.64 0.28
CA ALA A 43 -7.38 7.38 -0.29
C ALA A 43 -7.50 7.38 -1.83
N MET A 44 -8.64 7.84 -2.35
CA MET A 44 -8.84 7.94 -3.80
C MET A 44 -7.90 8.95 -4.46
N MET A 45 -7.64 10.10 -3.82
CA MET A 45 -6.69 11.07 -4.35
C MET A 45 -5.28 10.49 -4.52
N VAL A 46 -4.83 9.68 -3.54
CA VAL A 46 -3.51 9.06 -3.61
C VAL A 46 -3.48 7.96 -4.68
N LEU A 47 -4.55 7.16 -4.80
CA LEU A 47 -4.62 6.07 -5.78
C LEU A 47 -4.80 6.56 -7.23
N ASP A 48 -5.42 7.71 -7.42
CA ASP A 48 -5.62 8.32 -8.74
C ASP A 48 -4.48 9.26 -9.19
N ASP A 49 -3.46 9.44 -8.35
CA ASP A 49 -2.29 10.25 -8.67
C ASP A 49 -1.50 9.60 -9.83
N PRO A 50 -1.42 10.27 -11.01
CA PRO A 50 -0.78 9.69 -12.19
C PRO A 50 0.74 9.57 -12.06
N ASP A 51 1.34 10.30 -11.12
CA ASP A 51 2.79 10.30 -10.89
C ASP A 51 3.25 9.19 -9.94
N ARG A 52 2.30 8.44 -9.38
CA ARG A 52 2.60 7.31 -8.48
C ARG A 52 2.63 5.99 -9.21
N THR A 53 3.56 5.15 -8.81
CA THR A 53 3.59 3.72 -9.12
C THR A 53 3.35 2.92 -7.85
N PHE A 54 2.81 1.71 -7.99
CA PHE A 54 2.35 0.93 -6.85
C PHE A 54 3.19 -0.33 -6.66
N ALA A 55 3.58 -0.55 -5.40
CA ALA A 55 4.09 -1.83 -4.91
C ALA A 55 3.03 -2.49 -4.01
N SER A 56 3.07 -3.79 -3.92
CA SER A 56 2.20 -4.56 -3.02
C SER A 56 2.83 -5.91 -2.65
N SER A 57 2.12 -6.68 -1.86
CA SER A 57 2.49 -8.04 -1.50
C SER A 57 1.27 -8.95 -1.46
N ALA A 58 1.50 -10.26 -1.52
CA ALA A 58 0.43 -11.24 -1.33
C ALA A 58 -0.22 -11.11 0.06
N LEU A 59 0.46 -10.52 1.05
CA LEU A 59 -0.12 -10.26 2.39
C LEU A 59 -1.28 -9.29 2.31
N VAL A 60 -1.12 -8.17 1.61
CA VAL A 60 -2.22 -7.19 1.40
C VAL A 60 -3.39 -7.86 0.70
N ARG A 61 -3.10 -8.64 -0.35
CA ARG A 61 -4.14 -9.37 -1.09
C ARG A 61 -4.90 -10.35 -0.19
N LEU A 62 -4.20 -11.08 0.68
CA LEU A 62 -4.80 -12.02 1.64
C LEU A 62 -5.68 -11.34 2.69
N GLU A 63 -5.37 -10.12 3.07
CA GLU A 63 -6.17 -9.41 4.07
C GLU A 63 -7.51 -8.93 3.55
N ILE A 64 -7.61 -8.54 2.28
CA ILE A 64 -8.77 -7.82 1.75
C ILE A 64 -9.62 -8.64 0.77
N LEU A 65 -8.99 -9.27 -0.23
CA LEU A 65 -9.72 -9.91 -1.32
C LEU A 65 -10.53 -11.13 -0.90
N PRO A 66 -10.03 -12.07 -0.09
CA PRO A 66 -10.82 -13.24 0.32
C PRO A 66 -12.12 -12.89 1.04
N LYS A 67 -12.10 -11.86 1.89
CA LYS A 67 -13.31 -11.39 2.61
C LYS A 67 -14.33 -10.78 1.67
N ALA A 68 -13.89 -9.97 0.70
CA ALA A 68 -14.78 -9.38 -0.29
C ALA A 68 -15.48 -10.46 -1.13
N LEU A 69 -14.72 -11.47 -1.60
CA LEU A 69 -15.24 -12.60 -2.34
C LEU A 69 -16.19 -13.47 -1.49
N ARG A 70 -15.79 -13.80 -0.27
CA ARG A 70 -16.58 -14.62 0.66
C ARG A 70 -17.95 -14.01 0.96
N HIS A 71 -18.02 -12.69 1.08
CA HIS A 71 -19.24 -11.97 1.41
C HIS A 71 -19.97 -11.40 0.19
N HIS A 72 -19.62 -11.86 -1.02
CA HIS A 72 -20.24 -11.45 -2.29
C HIS A 72 -20.27 -9.93 -2.51
N ARG A 73 -19.22 -9.24 -2.06
CA ARG A 73 -19.05 -7.80 -2.26
C ARG A 73 -18.37 -7.55 -3.61
N GLU A 74 -19.11 -7.77 -4.66
CA GLU A 74 -18.57 -7.83 -6.04
C GLU A 74 -17.88 -6.53 -6.47
N SER A 75 -18.45 -5.36 -6.18
CA SER A 75 -17.82 -4.10 -6.57
C SER A 75 -16.55 -3.82 -5.78
N GLU A 76 -16.51 -4.21 -4.51
CA GLU A 76 -15.32 -4.11 -3.67
C GLU A 76 -14.22 -5.06 -4.16
N ALA A 77 -14.54 -6.33 -4.44
CA ALA A 77 -13.60 -7.30 -4.98
C ALA A 77 -13.02 -6.83 -6.33
N ARG A 78 -13.87 -6.33 -7.22
CA ARG A 78 -13.45 -5.77 -8.51
C ARG A 78 -12.51 -4.57 -8.37
N PHE A 79 -12.76 -3.71 -7.39
CA PHE A 79 -11.89 -2.58 -7.06
C PHE A 79 -10.49 -3.09 -6.67
N TYR A 80 -10.41 -4.07 -5.75
CA TYR A 80 -9.15 -4.64 -5.31
C TYR A 80 -8.40 -5.34 -6.45
N GLU A 81 -9.09 -6.13 -7.25
CA GLU A 81 -8.48 -6.79 -8.42
C GLU A 81 -7.92 -5.77 -9.41
N THR A 82 -8.64 -4.69 -9.67
CA THR A 82 -8.18 -3.61 -10.53
C THR A 82 -6.92 -2.94 -9.96
N PHE A 83 -6.88 -2.69 -8.65
CA PHE A 83 -5.68 -2.19 -8.00
C PHE A 83 -4.50 -3.15 -8.17
N PHE A 84 -4.68 -4.44 -7.87
CA PHE A 84 -3.61 -5.42 -7.97
C PHE A 84 -3.09 -5.60 -9.39
N GLN A 85 -3.92 -5.41 -10.41
CA GLN A 85 -3.49 -5.39 -11.80
C GLN A 85 -2.61 -4.18 -12.15
N SER A 86 -2.72 -3.09 -11.41
CA SER A 86 -1.91 -1.87 -11.59
C SER A 86 -0.58 -1.88 -10.84
N VAL A 87 -0.37 -2.86 -9.96
CA VAL A 87 0.85 -3.01 -9.17
C VAL A 87 2.03 -3.34 -10.08
N SER A 88 3.07 -2.51 -10.02
CA SER A 88 4.28 -2.67 -10.85
C SER A 88 5.30 -3.60 -10.19
N VAL A 89 5.36 -3.61 -8.85
CA VAL A 89 6.36 -4.35 -8.08
C VAL A 89 5.69 -5.14 -6.97
N TRP A 90 5.99 -6.44 -6.89
CA TRP A 90 5.49 -7.33 -5.88
C TRP A 90 6.61 -7.77 -4.95
N ALA A 91 6.42 -7.56 -3.65
CA ALA A 91 7.34 -8.07 -2.64
C ALA A 91 7.23 -9.59 -2.54
N SER A 92 8.37 -10.27 -2.55
CA SER A 92 8.45 -11.70 -2.34
C SER A 92 8.23 -12.04 -0.86
N ILE A 93 7.46 -13.09 -0.59
CA ILE A 93 7.22 -13.58 0.77
C ILE A 93 8.13 -14.79 1.00
N GLY A 94 8.89 -14.74 2.08
CA GLY A 94 9.82 -15.80 2.44
C GLY A 94 10.56 -15.47 3.73
N ASP A 95 11.53 -16.32 4.09
CA ASP A 95 12.29 -16.17 5.33
C ASP A 95 12.96 -14.80 5.48
N PRO A 96 13.58 -14.20 4.43
CA PRO A 96 14.20 -12.88 4.57
C PRO A 96 13.19 -11.79 4.97
N LEU A 97 11.97 -11.88 4.47
CA LEU A 97 10.90 -10.92 4.83
C LEU A 97 10.48 -11.11 6.29
N ALA A 98 10.38 -12.35 6.77
CA ALA A 98 10.03 -12.65 8.16
C ALA A 98 11.11 -12.14 9.12
N GLU A 99 12.40 -12.31 8.79
CA GLU A 99 13.52 -11.79 9.57
C GLU A 99 13.51 -10.25 9.64
N GLU A 100 13.31 -9.58 8.51
CA GLU A 100 13.19 -8.11 8.50
C GLU A 100 11.99 -7.65 9.32
N ALA A 101 10.85 -8.33 9.20
CA ALA A 101 9.66 -8.01 9.99
C ALA A 101 9.90 -8.17 11.50
N PHE A 102 10.66 -9.20 11.90
CA PHE A 102 11.06 -9.37 13.29
C PHE A 102 11.87 -8.16 13.80
N LEU A 103 12.81 -7.67 13.01
CA LEU A 103 13.63 -6.50 13.37
C LEU A 103 12.76 -5.24 13.49
N GLN A 104 11.85 -5.03 12.55
CA GLN A 104 10.95 -3.87 12.57
C GLN A 104 9.98 -3.92 13.77
N ALA A 105 9.41 -5.09 14.04
CA ALA A 105 8.53 -5.28 15.20
C ALA A 105 9.25 -5.00 16.52
N ARG A 106 10.47 -5.54 16.69
CA ARG A 106 11.28 -5.35 17.90
C ARG A 106 11.69 -3.90 18.12
N ASN A 107 12.10 -3.23 17.04
CA ASN A 107 12.69 -1.89 17.15
C ASN A 107 11.63 -0.79 17.31
N PHE A 108 10.43 -1.01 16.78
CA PHE A 108 9.37 0.02 16.69
C PHE A 108 8.04 -0.38 17.35
N ASP A 109 8.02 -1.48 18.09
CA ASP A 109 6.81 -1.97 18.78
C ASP A 109 5.61 -2.18 17.82
N LEU A 110 5.87 -2.76 16.65
CA LEU A 110 4.84 -3.04 15.66
C LEU A 110 4.15 -4.38 15.93
N HIS A 111 2.86 -4.44 15.63
CA HIS A 111 2.17 -5.72 15.48
C HIS A 111 2.72 -6.50 14.28
N ALA A 112 2.59 -7.84 14.32
CA ALA A 112 3.20 -8.72 13.33
C ALA A 112 2.84 -8.38 11.88
N MET A 113 1.58 -8.10 11.59
CA MET A 113 1.15 -7.76 10.22
C MET A 113 1.67 -6.40 9.76
N ASP A 114 1.69 -5.40 10.63
CA ASP A 114 2.29 -4.10 10.31
C ASP A 114 3.78 -4.26 10.01
N ALA A 115 4.49 -5.04 10.82
CA ALA A 115 5.91 -5.32 10.61
C ALA A 115 6.17 -6.05 9.28
N LEU A 116 5.32 -7.02 8.91
CA LEU A 116 5.40 -7.71 7.63
C LEU A 116 5.15 -6.78 6.45
N HIS A 117 4.20 -5.86 6.55
CA HIS A 117 3.95 -4.86 5.50
C HIS A 117 5.12 -3.88 5.35
N ILE A 118 5.70 -3.44 6.46
CA ILE A 118 6.90 -2.58 6.42
C ILE A 118 8.09 -3.34 5.84
N ALA A 119 8.32 -4.59 6.23
CA ALA A 119 9.37 -5.42 5.64
C ALA A 119 9.16 -5.60 4.13
N ALA A 120 7.92 -5.79 3.68
CA ALA A 120 7.59 -5.87 2.26
C ALA A 120 7.92 -4.55 1.54
N ALA A 121 7.57 -3.41 2.11
CA ALA A 121 7.88 -2.10 1.55
C ALA A 121 9.40 -1.88 1.41
N LEU A 122 10.16 -2.22 2.45
CA LEU A 122 11.62 -2.13 2.44
C LEU A 122 12.25 -3.04 1.39
N SER A 123 11.75 -4.27 1.25
CA SER A 123 12.30 -5.27 0.31
C SER A 123 12.20 -4.87 -1.15
N VAL A 124 11.22 -4.04 -1.50
CA VAL A 124 11.03 -3.53 -2.87
C VAL A 124 11.55 -2.11 -3.06
N GLY A 125 12.19 -1.54 -2.03
CA GLY A 125 12.71 -0.17 -2.07
C GLY A 125 11.60 0.87 -2.23
N ALA A 126 10.43 0.65 -1.60
CA ALA A 126 9.34 1.60 -1.65
C ALA A 126 9.78 2.96 -1.09
N VAL A 127 9.34 4.04 -1.72
CA VAL A 127 9.66 5.41 -1.29
C VAL A 127 8.89 5.75 -0.04
N GLU A 128 7.63 5.34 -0.02
CA GLU A 128 6.69 5.71 1.01
C GLU A 128 5.75 4.53 1.33
N PHE A 129 5.44 4.37 2.60
CA PHE A 129 4.36 3.50 3.05
C PHE A 129 3.15 4.35 3.44
N ILE A 130 2.02 4.13 2.79
CA ILE A 130 0.81 4.93 3.01
C ILE A 130 -0.19 4.15 3.83
N THR A 131 -0.67 4.75 4.91
CA THR A 131 -1.53 4.10 5.90
C THR A 131 -2.73 4.98 6.29
N THR A 132 -3.78 4.36 6.80
CA THR A 132 -4.92 5.01 7.46
C THR A 132 -4.77 5.10 8.98
N GLU A 133 -3.69 4.58 9.53
CA GLU A 133 -3.46 4.61 10.96
C GLU A 133 -3.26 6.04 11.47
N LYS A 134 -3.78 6.32 12.67
CA LYS A 134 -3.63 7.62 13.33
C LYS A 134 -2.16 7.94 13.60
N ALA A 135 -1.80 9.22 13.59
CA ALA A 135 -0.42 9.70 13.69
C ALA A 135 0.33 9.22 14.94
N GLU A 136 -0.37 8.98 16.05
CA GLU A 136 0.21 8.50 17.30
C GLU A 136 0.57 7.01 17.31
N LYS A 137 0.11 6.23 16.34
CA LYS A 137 0.39 4.80 16.24
C LYS A 137 1.87 4.52 15.96
N PRO A 138 2.42 3.40 16.48
CA PRO A 138 3.84 3.05 16.33
C PRO A 138 4.33 3.07 14.88
N ILE A 139 3.52 2.64 13.92
CA ILE A 139 3.87 2.60 12.50
C ILE A 139 4.25 3.99 11.95
N ASN A 140 3.68 5.06 12.49
CA ASN A 140 4.01 6.43 12.07
C ASN A 140 5.29 6.98 12.71
N LYS A 141 5.95 6.22 13.59
CA LYS A 141 7.21 6.58 14.26
C LYS A 141 8.44 5.90 13.65
N LEU A 142 8.25 5.17 12.54
CA LEU A 142 9.32 4.50 11.82
C LEU A 142 10.34 5.51 11.27
N THR A 143 11.60 5.09 11.29
CA THR A 143 12.72 5.83 10.71
C THR A 143 13.37 5.10 9.53
N THR A 144 12.98 3.84 9.31
CA THR A 144 13.52 2.98 8.25
C THR A 144 12.89 3.24 6.89
N ILE A 145 11.67 3.76 6.87
CA ILE A 145 10.94 4.16 5.66
C ILE A 145 10.08 5.39 5.97
N SER A 146 9.83 6.22 4.98
CA SER A 146 8.84 7.29 5.10
C SER A 146 7.44 6.69 5.23
N VAL A 147 6.71 7.08 6.27
CA VAL A 147 5.32 6.67 6.48
C VAL A 147 4.43 7.90 6.39
N ARG A 148 3.42 7.81 5.53
CA ARG A 148 2.42 8.86 5.36
C ARG A 148 1.07 8.35 5.81
N THR A 149 0.52 8.97 6.86
CA THR A 149 -0.88 8.72 7.21
C THR A 149 -1.82 9.62 6.40
N ILE A 150 -2.90 9.04 5.91
CA ILE A 150 -4.03 9.76 5.33
C ILE A 150 -5.20 9.88 6.32
N HIS A 151 -4.98 9.53 7.58
CA HIS A 151 -5.98 9.76 8.61
C HIS A 151 -6.13 11.28 8.82
N PRO A 152 -7.36 11.84 8.79
CA PRO A 152 -7.58 13.26 9.06
C PRO A 152 -7.04 13.65 10.43
N ILE A 153 -6.35 14.77 10.49
CA ILE A 153 -5.91 15.33 11.77
C ILE A 153 -7.17 15.82 12.48
N SER A 154 -7.47 15.23 13.64
CA SER A 154 -8.55 15.75 14.50
C SER A 154 -8.18 17.18 14.92
N GLN A 155 -9.00 18.14 14.51
CA GLN A 155 -8.91 19.51 14.98
C GLN A 155 -9.29 19.60 16.45
#